data_3a87a630d736558ba0ab5c30d399406b
#
_entry.id   3a87a630d736558ba0ab5c30d399406b
#
_cell.length_a   1.000
_cell.length_b   1.000
_cell.length_c   1.000
_cell.angle_alpha   90.00
_cell.angle_beta   90.00
_cell.angle_gamma   90.00
#
_symmetry.space_group_name_H-M   'P 1'
#
loop_
_entity.id
_entity.type
_entity.pdbx_description
1 polymer ?
#
loop_
_entity_poly.entity_id
_entity_poly.type
_entity_poly.pdbx_seq_one_letter_code
_entity_poly.pdbx_strand_id
1 'polypeptide(L)'
;TILNSDAYQRTSAKNSKNEDDKYYYSHAYIKPLSAEQFFYSMLEATGFERLQKRRDKNQLESMKRNYLRRFIYLLDNGEMEEIEAFNGTVPQALMMINGPLVNDSGDHRQRGSLINYILKNYRTTKDRMKRIYLTVLSRKPTSKEMTHFERYMKRSLYNDKKLAYEDLYWVLLNSAEFALNH
;
A
#
# COMPACT_ATOMS: atom_id res chain seq x y z
N THR A 1 -6.43 -22.90 8.09
CA THR A 1 -5.45 -23.99 7.84
C THR A 1 -4.71 -23.76 6.53
N ILE A 2 -5.39 -23.48 5.38
CA ILE A 2 -4.76 -23.29 4.06
C ILE A 2 -3.73 -22.16 4.08
N LEU A 3 -4.10 -20.97 4.59
CA LEU A 3 -3.24 -19.79 4.64
C LEU A 3 -1.96 -19.98 5.48
N ASN A 4 -1.96 -20.94 6.40
CA ASN A 4 -0.81 -21.25 7.25
C ASN A 4 -0.02 -22.50 6.77
N SER A 5 -0.33 -23.01 5.59
CA SER A 5 0.43 -24.13 5.01
C SER A 5 1.73 -23.63 4.38
N ASP A 6 2.77 -24.45 4.43
CA ASP A 6 4.07 -24.13 3.79
C ASP A 6 3.93 -23.93 2.27
N ALA A 7 2.96 -24.60 1.65
CA ALA A 7 2.67 -24.43 0.22
C ALA A 7 2.14 -23.03 -0.08
N TYR A 8 1.28 -22.47 0.76
CA TYR A 8 0.72 -21.13 0.59
C TYR A 8 1.74 -20.04 0.91
N GLN A 9 2.66 -20.30 1.83
CA GLN A 9 3.69 -19.35 2.27
C GLN A 9 4.94 -19.31 1.37
N ARG A 10 4.89 -19.96 0.20
CA ARG A 10 6.01 -19.94 -0.75
C ARG A 10 6.18 -18.54 -1.35
N THR A 11 7.44 -18.18 -1.54
CA THR A 11 7.81 -16.92 -2.20
C THR A 11 7.55 -16.96 -3.70
N SER A 12 7.27 -15.82 -4.30
CA SER A 12 7.23 -15.61 -5.76
C SER A 12 8.64 -15.48 -6.38
N ALA A 13 9.71 -15.45 -5.57
CA ALA A 13 11.06 -15.33 -6.07
C ALA A 13 11.45 -16.56 -6.92
N LYS A 14 11.90 -16.28 -8.13
CA LYS A 14 12.40 -17.30 -9.05
C LYS A 14 13.86 -17.64 -8.75
N ASN A 15 14.28 -18.84 -9.15
CA ASN A 15 15.66 -19.29 -9.13
C ASN A 15 16.01 -19.94 -10.48
N SER A 16 17.29 -20.25 -10.72
CA SER A 16 17.74 -20.80 -11.98
C SER A 16 17.14 -22.15 -12.39
N LYS A 17 16.44 -22.84 -11.47
CA LYS A 17 15.78 -24.12 -11.73
C LYS A 17 14.30 -24.01 -12.02
N ASN A 18 13.67 -22.89 -11.72
CA ASN A 18 12.24 -22.70 -11.88
C ASN A 18 11.87 -21.39 -12.59
N GLU A 19 12.82 -20.74 -13.25
CA GLU A 19 12.61 -19.46 -13.91
C GLU A 19 11.56 -19.55 -15.04
N ASP A 20 11.60 -20.66 -15.78
CA ASP A 20 10.71 -20.93 -16.91
C ASP A 20 9.48 -21.78 -16.56
N ASP A 21 9.30 -22.13 -15.28
CA ASP A 21 8.16 -22.95 -14.88
C ASP A 21 6.85 -22.16 -14.96
N LYS A 22 5.98 -22.59 -15.87
CA LYS A 22 4.62 -22.05 -16.04
C LYS A 22 3.52 -23.02 -15.63
N TYR A 23 3.85 -24.29 -15.33
CA TYR A 23 2.86 -25.35 -15.19
C TYR A 23 2.91 -26.08 -13.85
N TYR A 24 4.08 -26.17 -13.21
CA TYR A 24 4.27 -27.00 -12.01
C TYR A 24 4.14 -26.25 -10.71
N TYR A 25 3.82 -24.94 -10.75
CA TYR A 25 3.64 -24.11 -9.56
C TYR A 25 4.81 -24.16 -8.56
N SER A 26 6.04 -24.26 -9.08
CA SER A 26 7.25 -24.32 -8.24
C SER A 26 7.58 -23.00 -7.54
N HIS A 27 6.93 -21.92 -7.95
CA HIS A 27 6.92 -20.62 -7.29
C HIS A 27 5.51 -20.01 -7.39
N ALA A 28 5.20 -19.04 -6.52
CA ALA A 28 3.95 -18.30 -6.61
C ALA A 28 3.98 -17.33 -7.79
N TYR A 29 2.90 -17.27 -8.56
CA TYR A 29 2.77 -16.30 -9.65
C TYR A 29 2.40 -14.94 -9.09
N ILE A 30 3.12 -13.90 -9.51
CA ILE A 30 2.76 -12.52 -9.22
C ILE A 30 1.51 -12.18 -10.04
N LYS A 31 0.46 -11.76 -9.35
CA LYS A 31 -0.79 -11.35 -9.98
C LYS A 31 -1.14 -9.93 -9.54
N PRO A 32 -1.68 -9.09 -10.43
CA PRO A 32 -2.24 -7.82 -10.00
C PRO A 32 -3.43 -8.04 -9.09
N LEU A 33 -3.62 -7.14 -8.13
CA LEU A 33 -4.85 -7.09 -7.36
C LEU A 33 -6.00 -6.67 -8.28
N SER A 34 -7.20 -7.24 -8.07
CA SER A 34 -8.39 -6.69 -8.72
C SER A 34 -8.64 -5.25 -8.26
N ALA A 35 -9.40 -4.49 -9.05
CA ALA A 35 -9.75 -3.11 -8.69
C ALA A 35 -10.36 -3.01 -7.28
N GLU A 36 -11.22 -3.94 -6.93
CA GLU A 36 -11.84 -4.00 -5.60
C GLU A 36 -10.82 -4.34 -4.50
N GLN A 37 -9.99 -5.37 -4.71
CA GLN A 37 -8.94 -5.76 -3.76
C GLN A 37 -7.99 -4.60 -3.51
N PHE A 38 -7.54 -3.95 -4.58
CA PHE A 38 -6.66 -2.80 -4.48
C PHE A 38 -7.32 -1.63 -3.73
N PHE A 39 -8.60 -1.33 -4.02
CA PHE A 39 -9.34 -0.28 -3.33
C PHE A 39 -9.47 -0.56 -1.83
N TYR A 40 -9.86 -1.78 -1.44
CA TYR A 40 -9.95 -2.13 -0.03
C TYR A 40 -8.59 -2.15 0.68
N SER A 41 -7.55 -2.63 0.02
CA SER A 41 -6.17 -2.54 0.54
C SER A 41 -5.75 -1.08 0.78
N MET A 42 -6.13 -0.17 -0.11
CA MET A 42 -5.88 1.25 0.03
C MET A 42 -6.65 1.86 1.21
N LEU A 43 -7.95 1.49 1.41
CA LEU A 43 -8.73 1.95 2.56
C LEU A 43 -8.10 1.51 3.89
N GLU A 44 -7.64 0.27 3.97
CA GLU A 44 -6.95 -0.26 5.16
C GLU A 44 -5.61 0.46 5.39
N ALA A 45 -4.78 0.55 4.35
CA ALA A 45 -3.45 1.17 4.43
C ALA A 45 -3.54 2.67 4.81
N THR A 46 -4.58 3.37 4.36
CA THR A 46 -4.80 4.79 4.69
C THR A 46 -5.44 5.00 6.05
N GLY A 47 -6.00 3.94 6.66
CA GLY A 47 -6.75 4.07 7.90
C GLY A 47 -7.99 4.94 7.75
N PHE A 48 -8.67 4.82 6.61
CA PHE A 48 -9.83 5.63 6.25
C PHE A 48 -10.89 5.70 7.35
N GLU A 49 -11.21 4.59 8.00
CA GLU A 49 -12.18 4.55 9.10
C GLU A 49 -11.72 5.38 10.31
N ARG A 50 -10.42 5.42 10.57
CA ARG A 50 -9.86 6.25 11.65
C ARG A 50 -9.99 7.75 11.36
N LEU A 51 -9.76 8.15 10.10
CA LEU A 51 -9.95 9.53 9.65
C LEU A 51 -11.42 9.96 9.76
N GLN A 52 -12.34 9.03 9.51
CA GLN A 52 -13.78 9.26 9.49
C GLN A 52 -14.48 8.88 10.81
N LYS A 53 -13.75 8.72 11.90
CA LYS A 53 -14.24 8.23 13.21
C LYS A 53 -15.48 8.94 13.78
N ARG A 54 -15.78 10.15 13.32
CA ARG A 54 -16.94 10.94 13.77
C ARG A 54 -18.22 10.67 12.97
N ARG A 55 -18.13 9.88 11.90
CA ARG A 55 -19.28 9.58 11.03
C ARG A 55 -20.00 8.35 11.51
N ASP A 56 -21.32 8.33 11.27
CA ASP A 56 -22.13 7.14 11.45
C ASP A 56 -21.71 6.01 10.48
N LYS A 57 -21.89 4.77 10.91
CA LYS A 57 -21.53 3.58 10.14
C LYS A 57 -22.19 3.55 8.75
N ASN A 58 -23.46 3.94 8.66
CA ASN A 58 -24.18 3.96 7.39
C ASN A 58 -23.62 5.02 6.42
N GLN A 59 -23.26 6.19 6.93
CA GLN A 59 -22.59 7.24 6.16
C GLN A 59 -21.21 6.77 5.66
N LEU A 60 -20.45 6.09 6.51
CA LEU A 60 -19.13 5.54 6.17
C LEU A 60 -19.24 4.51 5.04
N GLU A 61 -20.16 3.57 5.15
CA GLU A 61 -20.39 2.55 4.11
C GLU A 61 -20.91 3.17 2.79
N SER A 62 -21.75 4.19 2.87
CA SER A 62 -22.19 4.93 1.68
C SER A 62 -21.02 5.64 0.98
N MET A 63 -20.12 6.25 1.75
CA MET A 63 -18.89 6.86 1.21
C MET A 63 -17.98 5.83 0.55
N LYS A 64 -17.73 4.70 1.21
CA LYS A 64 -16.92 3.62 0.64
C LYS A 64 -17.47 3.14 -0.71
N ARG A 65 -18.79 2.89 -0.78
CA ARG A 65 -19.45 2.49 -2.04
C ARG A 65 -19.35 3.55 -3.13
N ASN A 66 -19.44 4.84 -2.79
CA ASN A 66 -19.31 5.92 -3.75
C ASN A 66 -17.86 6.05 -4.28
N TYR A 67 -16.87 5.91 -3.38
CA TYR A 67 -15.45 5.89 -3.78
C TYR A 67 -15.14 4.67 -4.64
N LEU A 68 -15.62 3.48 -4.25
CA LEU A 68 -15.41 2.25 -5.02
C LEU A 68 -16.00 2.37 -6.44
N ARG A 69 -17.23 2.88 -6.58
CA ARG A 69 -17.84 3.07 -7.91
C ARG A 69 -17.02 4.01 -8.79
N ARG A 70 -16.54 5.11 -8.26
CA ARG A 70 -15.67 6.04 -8.99
C ARG A 70 -14.34 5.39 -9.36
N PHE A 71 -13.80 4.58 -8.45
CA PHE A 71 -12.55 3.87 -8.64
C PHE A 71 -12.69 2.82 -9.77
N ILE A 72 -13.70 1.97 -9.72
CA ILE A 72 -13.99 0.98 -10.77
C ILE A 72 -14.22 1.68 -12.11
N TYR A 73 -15.02 2.75 -12.15
CA TYR A 73 -15.25 3.51 -13.38
C TYR A 73 -13.96 4.05 -14.03
N LEU A 74 -13.03 4.53 -13.23
CA LEU A 74 -11.73 5.00 -13.72
C LEU A 74 -10.82 3.86 -14.21
N LEU A 75 -11.03 2.64 -13.71
CA LEU A 75 -10.27 1.47 -14.12
C LEU A 75 -10.88 0.76 -15.33
N ASP A 76 -12.21 0.83 -15.48
CA ASP A 76 -12.98 0.12 -16.49
C ASP A 76 -13.05 0.85 -17.85
N ASN A 77 -12.60 2.11 -17.91
CA ASN A 77 -12.56 2.90 -19.16
C ASN A 77 -11.40 2.56 -20.10
N GLY A 78 -10.72 1.47 -19.90
CA GLY A 78 -9.74 0.91 -20.81
C GLY A 78 -10.18 -0.48 -21.25
N GLU A 79 -10.58 -0.59 -22.51
CA GLU A 79 -10.95 -1.79 -23.26
C GLU A 79 -10.53 -3.12 -22.60
N MET A 80 -11.48 -4.05 -22.50
CA MET A 80 -11.26 -5.45 -22.08
C MET A 80 -10.31 -6.13 -23.08
N GLU A 81 -9.04 -5.80 -23.06
CA GLU A 81 -8.00 -6.67 -23.59
C GLU A 81 -7.48 -7.53 -22.44
N GLU A 82 -7.35 -8.80 -22.74
CA GLU A 82 -6.93 -9.91 -21.86
C GLU A 82 -5.90 -9.46 -20.82
N ILE A 83 -6.25 -9.67 -19.54
CA ILE A 83 -5.48 -9.30 -18.36
C ILE A 83 -4.24 -10.19 -18.27
N GLU A 84 -3.26 -10.00 -19.15
CA GLU A 84 -1.95 -10.65 -19.01
C GLU A 84 -0.89 -9.79 -18.30
N ALA A 85 -1.12 -8.49 -18.15
CA ALA A 85 -0.22 -7.64 -17.38
C ALA A 85 -0.99 -6.45 -16.75
N PHE A 86 -0.82 -6.22 -15.46
CA PHE A 86 -1.21 -4.98 -14.80
C PHE A 86 -0.31 -3.85 -15.32
N ASN A 87 -0.69 -3.28 -16.42
CA ASN A 87 -0.17 -1.98 -16.84
C ASN A 87 -1.02 -0.92 -16.15
N GLY A 88 -0.61 -0.51 -14.93
CA GLY A 88 -1.28 0.55 -14.21
C GLY A 88 -1.56 1.74 -15.15
N THR A 89 -2.83 2.09 -15.31
CA THR A 89 -3.18 3.18 -16.21
C THR A 89 -2.77 4.52 -15.59
N VAL A 90 -2.46 5.50 -16.43
CA VAL A 90 -2.16 6.87 -15.97
C VAL A 90 -3.23 7.43 -15.03
N PRO A 91 -4.56 7.21 -15.25
CA PRO A 91 -5.59 7.60 -14.29
C PRO A 91 -5.48 6.94 -12.92
N GLN A 92 -5.07 5.68 -12.84
CA GLN A 92 -4.84 4.98 -11.57
C GLN A 92 -3.70 5.61 -10.78
N ALA A 93 -2.57 5.85 -11.46
CA ALA A 93 -1.42 6.51 -10.86
C ALA A 93 -1.78 7.92 -10.38
N LEU A 94 -2.51 8.71 -11.19
CA LEU A 94 -2.96 10.05 -10.83
C LEU A 94 -3.94 10.05 -9.66
N MET A 95 -4.86 9.10 -9.60
CA MET A 95 -5.79 8.96 -8.48
C MET A 95 -5.08 8.61 -7.17
N MET A 96 -4.06 7.76 -7.23
CA MET A 96 -3.24 7.41 -6.08
C MET A 96 -2.38 8.59 -5.63
N ILE A 97 -1.71 9.26 -6.57
CA ILE A 97 -0.79 10.37 -6.26
C ILE A 97 -1.53 11.58 -5.70
N ASN A 98 -2.70 11.91 -6.25
CA ASN A 98 -3.44 13.13 -5.95
C ASN A 98 -4.75 12.90 -5.19
N GLY A 99 -5.05 11.65 -4.83
CA GLY A 99 -6.31 11.32 -4.14
C GLY A 99 -6.35 11.85 -2.70
N PRO A 100 -7.49 12.43 -2.27
CA PRO A 100 -7.64 12.90 -0.89
C PRO A 100 -7.36 11.79 0.15
N LEU A 101 -7.67 10.53 -0.20
CA LEU A 101 -7.42 9.38 0.68
C LEU A 101 -5.94 9.22 1.02
N VAL A 102 -5.05 9.37 0.04
CA VAL A 102 -3.61 9.22 0.24
C VAL A 102 -3.04 10.46 0.93
N ASN A 103 -3.37 11.64 0.42
CA ASN A 103 -2.85 12.90 0.93
C ASN A 103 -3.27 13.15 2.39
N ASP A 104 -4.56 12.98 2.69
CA ASP A 104 -5.09 13.19 4.04
C ASP A 104 -4.55 12.18 5.05
N SER A 105 -4.34 10.92 4.63
CA SER A 105 -3.81 9.87 5.50
C SER A 105 -2.31 10.03 5.77
N GLY A 106 -1.58 10.62 4.84
CA GLY A 106 -0.15 10.88 4.94
C GLY A 106 0.20 12.12 5.78
N ASP A 107 -0.63 13.15 5.80
CA ASP A 107 -0.31 14.42 6.51
C ASP A 107 -0.17 14.21 8.01
N HIS A 108 1.06 14.37 8.53
CA HIS A 108 1.37 14.22 9.95
C HIS A 108 0.68 15.27 10.84
N ARG A 109 0.23 16.39 10.29
CA ARG A 109 -0.48 17.47 10.98
C ARG A 109 -1.96 17.14 11.14
N GLN A 110 -2.52 16.38 10.21
CA GLN A 110 -3.93 16.03 10.22
C GLN A 110 -4.25 15.06 11.36
N ARG A 111 -5.14 15.47 12.25
CA ARG A 111 -5.57 14.65 13.37
C ARG A 111 -6.32 13.40 12.89
N GLY A 112 -5.82 12.23 13.26
CA GLY A 112 -6.41 10.95 12.89
C GLY A 112 -5.75 10.32 11.67
N SER A 113 -4.88 11.04 10.93
CA SER A 113 -4.08 10.45 9.86
C SER A 113 -3.22 9.29 10.38
N LEU A 114 -2.85 8.38 9.48
CA LEU A 114 -1.99 7.25 9.85
C LEU A 114 -0.64 7.73 10.38
N ILE A 115 -0.01 8.66 9.66
CA ILE A 115 1.31 9.17 10.06
C ILE A 115 1.24 9.93 11.38
N ASN A 116 0.22 10.78 11.60
CA ASN A 116 0.03 11.44 12.90
C ASN A 116 -0.12 10.41 14.03
N TYR A 117 -0.91 9.37 13.82
CA TYR A 117 -1.07 8.29 14.80
C TYR A 117 0.26 7.58 15.10
N ILE A 118 1.02 7.23 14.07
CA ILE A 118 2.30 6.53 14.22
C ILE A 118 3.31 7.42 14.95
N LEU A 119 3.43 8.68 14.58
CA LEU A 119 4.38 9.60 15.21
C LEU A 119 4.08 9.87 16.68
N LYS A 120 2.81 9.83 17.09
CA LYS A 120 2.38 9.99 18.49
C LYS A 120 2.60 8.75 19.34
N ASN A 121 2.40 7.56 18.77
CA ASN A 121 2.39 6.32 19.54
C ASN A 121 3.72 5.56 19.52
N TYR A 122 4.61 5.86 18.58
CA TYR A 122 5.90 5.20 18.44
C TYR A 122 7.04 6.22 18.57
N ARG A 123 8.03 5.90 19.38
CA ARG A 123 9.11 6.85 19.71
C ARG A 123 10.33 6.72 18.80
N THR A 124 10.71 5.48 18.45
CA THR A 124 11.93 5.23 17.67
C THR A 124 11.67 5.23 16.16
N THR A 125 12.65 5.60 15.37
CA THR A 125 12.61 5.51 13.91
C THR A 125 12.31 4.07 13.45
N LYS A 126 12.95 3.10 14.10
CA LYS A 126 12.76 1.67 13.82
C LYS A 126 11.31 1.23 14.01
N ASP A 127 10.68 1.61 15.12
CA ASP A 127 9.29 1.23 15.41
C ASP A 127 8.31 1.93 14.47
N ARG A 128 8.54 3.19 14.15
CA ARG A 128 7.75 3.96 13.19
C ARG A 128 7.80 3.31 11.80
N MET A 129 9.01 3.05 11.29
CA MET A 129 9.19 2.35 10.01
C MET A 129 8.51 0.98 10.02
N LYS A 130 8.77 0.17 11.04
CA LYS A 130 8.13 -1.14 11.18
C LYS A 130 6.61 -1.02 11.11
N ARG A 131 6.04 -0.03 11.76
CA ARG A 131 4.58 0.16 11.76
C ARG A 131 4.06 0.59 10.39
N ILE A 132 4.74 1.50 9.70
CA ILE A 132 4.37 1.93 8.34
C ILE A 132 4.40 0.72 7.38
N TYR A 133 5.50 -0.04 7.34
CA TYR A 133 5.63 -1.23 6.49
C TYR A 133 4.55 -2.29 6.79
N LEU A 134 4.29 -2.58 8.06
CA LEU A 134 3.24 -3.53 8.45
C LEU A 134 1.84 -3.06 8.05
N THR A 135 1.60 -1.75 8.07
CA THR A 135 0.27 -1.23 7.71
C THR A 135 0.08 -1.18 6.19
N VAL A 136 1.11 -0.85 5.43
CA VAL A 136 1.02 -0.69 3.97
C VAL A 136 1.30 -2.00 3.24
N LEU A 137 2.37 -2.72 3.60
CA LEU A 137 2.84 -3.90 2.88
C LEU A 137 2.69 -5.23 3.67
N SER A 138 2.09 -5.19 4.85
CA SER A 138 1.87 -6.37 5.72
C SER A 138 3.15 -7.13 6.11
N ARG A 139 4.33 -6.55 5.88
CA ARG A 139 5.64 -7.12 6.24
C ARG A 139 6.50 -6.14 7.04
N LYS A 140 7.57 -6.64 7.61
CA LYS A 140 8.59 -5.79 8.25
C LYS A 140 9.55 -5.24 7.19
N PRO A 141 10.14 -4.04 7.42
CA PRO A 141 11.21 -3.54 6.58
C PRO A 141 12.45 -4.44 6.68
N THR A 142 13.14 -4.62 5.57
CA THR A 142 14.45 -5.28 5.54
C THR A 142 15.53 -4.38 6.14
N SER A 143 16.70 -4.96 6.47
CA SER A 143 17.84 -4.18 6.97
C SER A 143 18.34 -3.14 5.95
N LYS A 144 18.24 -3.45 4.64
CA LYS A 144 18.60 -2.51 3.57
C LYS A 144 17.66 -1.31 3.52
N GLU A 145 16.35 -1.55 3.57
CA GLU A 145 15.32 -0.51 3.59
C GLU A 145 15.47 0.40 4.82
N MET A 146 15.74 -0.20 5.98
CA MET A 146 15.99 0.54 7.21
C MET A 146 17.19 1.49 7.06
N THR A 147 18.32 0.98 6.56
CA THR A 147 19.55 1.76 6.36
C THR A 147 19.33 2.87 5.31
N HIS A 148 18.59 2.59 4.23
CA HIS A 148 18.26 3.59 3.21
C HIS A 148 17.44 4.73 3.79
N PHE A 149 16.39 4.43 4.55
CA PHE A 149 15.56 5.45 5.17
C PHE A 149 16.31 6.28 6.21
N GLU A 150 17.13 5.66 7.05
CA GLU A 150 17.97 6.40 8.01
C GLU A 150 18.96 7.35 7.31
N ARG A 151 19.52 6.92 6.19
CA ARG A 151 20.36 7.77 5.34
C ARG A 151 19.58 8.92 4.73
N TYR A 152 18.37 8.63 4.22
CA TYR A 152 17.47 9.64 3.70
C TYR A 152 17.12 10.69 4.75
N MET A 153 16.72 10.29 5.95
CA MET A 153 16.44 11.20 7.05
C MET A 153 17.63 12.11 7.44
N LYS A 154 18.86 11.59 7.37
CA LYS A 154 20.05 12.37 7.65
C LYS A 154 20.38 13.40 6.57
N ARG A 155 20.10 13.08 5.31
CA ARG A 155 20.35 13.92 4.13
C ARG A 155 19.23 14.86 3.78
N SER A 156 18.03 14.58 4.27
CA SER A 156 16.83 15.37 4.02
C SER A 156 17.03 16.83 4.45
N LEU A 157 16.72 17.74 3.55
CA LEU A 157 16.72 19.19 3.79
C LEU A 157 15.50 19.67 4.58
N TYR A 158 14.59 18.78 4.95
CA TYR A 158 13.42 19.15 5.73
C TYR A 158 13.79 19.65 7.10
N ASN A 159 13.29 20.82 7.46
CA ASN A 159 13.34 21.34 8.83
C ASN A 159 12.55 20.43 9.78
N ASP A 160 11.41 19.91 9.32
CA ASP A 160 10.60 18.92 10.06
C ASP A 160 10.87 17.51 9.54
N LYS A 161 11.61 16.73 10.33
CA LYS A 161 11.92 15.31 10.00
C LYS A 161 10.68 14.41 9.92
N LYS A 162 9.49 14.88 10.34
CA LYS A 162 8.25 14.13 10.19
C LYS A 162 7.82 13.99 8.73
N LEU A 163 8.17 14.96 7.88
CA LEU A 163 7.92 14.90 6.44
C LEU A 163 8.57 13.69 5.78
N ALA A 164 9.74 13.25 6.26
CA ALA A 164 10.37 12.04 5.75
C ALA A 164 9.53 10.76 5.92
N TYR A 165 8.67 10.70 6.94
CA TYR A 165 7.74 9.59 7.12
C TYR A 165 6.53 9.68 6.18
N GLU A 166 6.11 10.88 5.82
CA GLU A 166 5.09 11.09 4.77
C GLU A 166 5.60 10.61 3.42
N ASP A 167 6.85 10.98 3.07
CA ASP A 167 7.50 10.53 1.84
C ASP A 167 7.64 9.00 1.81
N LEU A 168 8.09 8.39 2.92
CA LEU A 168 8.17 6.92 3.01
C LEU A 168 6.82 6.28 2.78
N TYR A 169 5.79 6.77 3.45
CA TYR A 169 4.44 6.26 3.33
C TYR A 169 3.91 6.38 1.89
N TRP A 170 4.12 7.53 1.28
CA TRP A 170 3.74 7.79 -0.11
C TRP A 170 4.45 6.85 -1.09
N VAL A 171 5.76 6.66 -0.93
CA VAL A 171 6.56 5.75 -1.77
C VAL A 171 6.07 4.31 -1.65
N LEU A 172 5.74 3.85 -0.45
CA LEU A 172 5.25 2.48 -0.25
C LEU A 172 3.87 2.25 -0.86
N LEU A 173 2.94 3.20 -0.73
CA LEU A 173 1.62 3.11 -1.37
C LEU A 173 1.71 3.11 -2.90
N ASN A 174 2.71 3.79 -3.46
CA ASN A 174 2.94 3.86 -4.91
C ASN A 174 3.93 2.78 -5.42
N SER A 175 4.31 1.83 -4.58
CA SER A 175 5.18 0.73 -4.98
C SER A 175 4.42 -0.36 -5.75
N ALA A 176 5.13 -1.06 -6.65
CA ALA A 176 4.59 -2.25 -7.31
C ALA A 176 4.21 -3.34 -6.29
N GLU A 177 4.94 -3.43 -5.17
CA GLU A 177 4.65 -4.38 -4.09
C GLU A 177 3.27 -4.17 -3.47
N PHE A 178 2.79 -2.91 -3.37
CA PHE A 178 1.44 -2.63 -2.88
C PHE A 178 0.33 -3.05 -3.86
N ALA A 179 0.62 -2.97 -5.16
CA ALA A 179 -0.36 -3.24 -6.22
C ALA A 179 -0.44 -4.71 -6.64
N LEU A 180 0.53 -5.52 -6.24
CA LEU A 180 0.66 -6.91 -6.66
C LEU A 180 0.42 -7.88 -5.51
N ASN A 181 -0.21 -8.99 -5.81
CA ASN A 181 -0.30 -10.14 -4.91
C ASN A 181 0.85 -11.11 -5.21
N HIS A 182 1.72 -11.34 -4.21
CA HIS A 182 2.92 -12.17 -4.35
C HIS A 182 3.21 -12.97 -3.08
#